data_eeb4afe091985e70c9c8aabff7c28489
#
_entry.id   eeb4afe091985e70c9c8aabff7c28489
#
_cell.length_a   1.000
_cell.length_b   1.000
_cell.length_c   1.000
_cell.angle_alpha   90.00
_cell.angle_beta   90.00
_cell.angle_gamma   90.00
#
_symmetry.space_group_name_H-M   'P 1'
#
loop_
_entity.id
_entity.type
_entity.pdbx_description
1 polymer ?
#
loop_
_entity_poly.entity_id
_entity_poly.type
_entity_poly.pdbx_seq_one_letter_code
_entity_poly.pdbx_strand_id
1 'polypeptide(L)'
;SDRLTQGLKSLFDTMRDGGLYGPDDIPWFNGGLFKTVAVPKLEILDITELRNAANLNWSAIDVSIFGTLFERGLDPSKRSQLGAHYTDPATIERIIDPVIRRPLLQKWELLAQKIKGLEAKIVRKGDKHYRAAHQLFITWLDELKNFRVLDPACGSGNFLFLALKALKDVEFLSHTQAATMGLDRETDLVTGPHNVLGIELNEYAAELARVTVWIGELQWRIEHGYDFKTNPVLEPLDHIECRDALISLVPVEADSGSLSSDSGARAGQRPGPHEPAVPKS
;
A
#
# COMPACT_ATOMS: atom_id res chain seq x y z
N SER A 1 -32.03 9.09 16.18
CA SER A 1 -31.32 8.71 14.96
C SER A 1 -30.55 9.88 14.35
N ASP A 2 -31.18 11.05 14.16
CA ASP A 2 -30.57 12.18 13.45
C ASP A 2 -29.29 12.72 14.12
N ARG A 3 -29.24 12.77 15.46
CA ARG A 3 -28.01 13.17 16.20
C ARG A 3 -26.85 12.20 15.97
N LEU A 4 -27.12 10.90 15.94
CA LEU A 4 -26.07 9.90 15.71
C LEU A 4 -25.58 9.95 14.27
N THR A 5 -26.48 10.05 13.28
CA THR A 5 -26.11 10.22 11.87
C THR A 5 -25.23 11.45 11.68
N GLN A 6 -25.59 12.58 12.32
CA GLN A 6 -24.81 13.81 12.28
C GLN A 6 -23.46 13.66 13.02
N GLY A 7 -23.44 12.96 14.16
CA GLY A 7 -22.23 12.67 14.89
C GLY A 7 -21.25 11.80 14.09
N LEU A 8 -21.73 10.72 13.44
CA LEU A 8 -20.91 9.89 12.58
C LEU A 8 -20.36 10.65 11.39
N LYS A 9 -21.19 11.48 10.75
CA LYS A 9 -20.71 12.34 9.66
C LYS A 9 -19.58 13.26 10.13
N SER A 10 -19.76 13.93 11.26
CA SER A 10 -18.73 14.80 11.85
C SER A 10 -17.46 14.03 12.19
N LEU A 11 -17.59 12.81 12.74
CA LEU A 11 -16.44 11.95 13.03
C LEU A 11 -15.66 11.59 11.76
N PHE A 12 -16.35 11.16 10.71
CA PHE A 12 -15.72 10.78 9.43
C PHE A 12 -15.08 11.99 8.74
N ASP A 13 -15.71 13.15 8.78
CA ASP A 13 -15.10 14.40 8.29
C ASP A 13 -13.82 14.74 9.10
N THR A 14 -13.86 14.54 10.43
CA THR A 14 -12.67 14.75 11.28
C THR A 14 -11.58 13.70 10.99
N MET A 15 -11.93 12.45 10.73
CA MET A 15 -10.97 11.41 10.33
C MET A 15 -10.33 11.73 8.97
N ARG A 16 -11.07 12.35 8.05
CA ARG A 16 -10.53 12.78 6.75
C ARG A 16 -9.51 13.89 6.86
N ASP A 17 -9.77 14.88 7.71
CA ASP A 17 -9.00 16.13 7.75
C ASP A 17 -8.06 16.23 8.95
N GLY A 18 -8.25 15.38 9.96
CA GLY A 18 -7.70 15.53 11.29
C GLY A 18 -8.44 16.60 12.11
N GLY A 19 -8.30 16.61 13.43
CA GLY A 19 -8.85 17.65 14.30
C GLY A 19 -9.56 17.13 15.53
N LEU A 20 -10.38 17.99 16.17
CA LEU A 20 -11.07 17.66 17.41
C LEU A 20 -12.47 17.09 17.13
N TYR A 21 -12.78 15.98 17.79
CA TYR A 21 -14.13 15.43 17.86
C TYR A 21 -14.56 15.35 19.33
N GLY A 22 -15.37 16.30 19.77
CA GLY A 22 -15.63 16.51 21.20
C GLY A 22 -14.35 16.85 21.96
N PRO A 23 -13.99 16.12 23.03
CA PRO A 23 -12.75 16.32 23.76
C PRO A 23 -11.55 15.59 23.17
N ASP A 24 -11.76 14.70 22.17
CA ASP A 24 -10.75 13.81 21.65
C ASP A 24 -10.08 14.42 20.42
N ASP A 25 -8.74 14.33 20.37
CA ASP A 25 -7.94 14.68 19.20
C ASP A 25 -7.91 13.46 18.26
N ILE A 26 -8.53 13.61 17.09
CA ILE A 26 -8.58 12.60 16.06
C ILE A 26 -7.49 12.89 15.03
N PRO A 27 -6.45 12.07 14.97
CA PRO A 27 -5.43 12.23 13.95
C PRO A 27 -6.03 12.00 12.56
N TRP A 28 -5.41 12.60 11.54
CA TRP A 28 -5.72 12.29 10.15
C TRP A 28 -5.61 10.77 9.91
N PHE A 29 -6.65 10.19 9.30
CA PHE A 29 -6.72 8.77 9.02
C PHE A 29 -7.20 8.55 7.59
N ASN A 30 -6.31 8.22 6.67
CA ASN A 30 -6.60 7.90 5.28
C ASN A 30 -7.75 8.72 4.67
N GLY A 31 -7.48 9.98 4.34
CA GLY A 31 -8.47 10.93 3.80
C GLY A 31 -9.16 10.44 2.52
N GLY A 32 -8.53 9.56 1.75
CA GLY A 32 -9.12 8.95 0.56
C GLY A 32 -10.33 8.07 0.88
N LEU A 33 -10.27 7.26 1.93
CA LEU A 33 -11.40 6.43 2.37
C LEU A 33 -12.61 7.28 2.77
N PHE A 34 -12.38 8.47 3.33
CA PHE A 34 -13.42 9.39 3.78
C PHE A 34 -13.64 10.58 2.83
N LYS A 35 -13.13 10.53 1.59
CA LYS A 35 -13.26 11.59 0.60
C LYS A 35 -14.73 11.99 0.34
N THR A 36 -15.61 11.01 0.34
CA THR A 36 -17.06 11.21 0.24
C THR A 36 -17.74 10.59 1.46
N VAL A 37 -18.23 11.44 2.36
CA VAL A 37 -18.95 10.99 3.55
C VAL A 37 -20.45 11.03 3.31
N ALA A 38 -21.06 9.85 3.19
CA ALA A 38 -22.51 9.68 3.10
C ALA A 38 -22.98 8.74 4.21
N VAL A 39 -23.53 9.27 5.28
CA VAL A 39 -24.11 8.48 6.36
C VAL A 39 -25.61 8.35 6.13
N PRO A 40 -26.14 7.14 5.90
CA PRO A 40 -27.58 6.92 5.74
C PRO A 40 -28.32 7.23 7.04
N LYS A 41 -29.63 7.42 6.93
CA LYS A 41 -30.47 7.52 8.12
C LYS A 41 -30.51 6.17 8.83
N LEU A 42 -30.04 6.16 10.08
CA LEU A 42 -29.94 4.96 10.90
C LEU A 42 -31.22 4.68 11.65
N GLU A 43 -31.67 3.43 11.63
CA GLU A 43 -32.77 2.93 12.44
C GLU A 43 -32.26 2.33 13.77
N ILE A 44 -33.16 1.94 14.65
CA ILE A 44 -32.78 1.39 15.98
C ILE A 44 -31.97 0.09 15.83
N LEU A 45 -32.30 -0.74 14.84
CA LEU A 45 -31.57 -1.99 14.57
C LEU A 45 -30.15 -1.70 14.10
N ASP A 46 -29.97 -0.76 13.17
CA ASP A 46 -28.65 -0.35 12.67
C ASP A 46 -27.75 0.19 13.80
N ILE A 47 -28.34 0.97 14.70
CA ILE A 47 -27.63 1.50 15.89
C ILE A 47 -27.18 0.36 16.80
N THR A 48 -28.01 -0.65 16.97
CA THR A 48 -27.70 -1.84 17.78
C THR A 48 -26.55 -2.62 17.17
N GLU A 49 -26.58 -2.85 15.85
CA GLU A 49 -25.51 -3.53 15.12
C GLU A 49 -24.18 -2.76 15.18
N LEU A 50 -24.22 -1.45 14.95
CA LEU A 50 -23.02 -0.60 15.09
C LEU A 50 -22.42 -0.65 16.49
N ARG A 51 -23.28 -0.63 17.52
CA ARG A 51 -22.84 -0.76 18.91
C ARG A 51 -22.23 -2.13 19.20
N ASN A 52 -22.84 -3.19 18.68
CA ASN A 52 -22.30 -4.54 18.81
C ASN A 52 -20.93 -4.63 18.13
N ALA A 53 -20.81 -4.12 16.90
CA ALA A 53 -19.55 -4.06 16.18
C ALA A 53 -18.48 -3.26 16.94
N ALA A 54 -18.82 -2.10 17.49
CA ALA A 54 -17.90 -1.26 18.26
C ALA A 54 -17.37 -1.94 19.54
N ASN A 55 -18.11 -2.90 20.09
CA ASN A 55 -17.71 -3.64 21.29
C ASN A 55 -16.87 -4.90 20.98
N LEU A 56 -16.64 -5.22 19.72
CA LEU A 56 -15.79 -6.36 19.34
C LEU A 56 -14.31 -6.01 19.53
N ASN A 57 -13.52 -7.04 19.81
CA ASN A 57 -12.06 -6.88 19.81
C ASN A 57 -11.52 -6.94 18.39
N TRP A 58 -11.20 -5.80 17.82
CA TRP A 58 -10.69 -5.66 16.46
C TRP A 58 -9.19 -5.91 16.32
N SER A 59 -8.45 -6.03 17.43
CA SER A 59 -6.99 -6.25 17.39
C SER A 59 -6.61 -7.62 16.84
N ALA A 60 -7.52 -8.60 16.93
CA ALA A 60 -7.31 -9.97 16.46
C ALA A 60 -8.02 -10.28 15.14
N ILE A 61 -8.51 -9.26 14.42
CA ILE A 61 -9.22 -9.49 13.16
C ILE A 61 -8.23 -9.85 12.06
N ASP A 62 -8.58 -10.82 11.23
CA ASP A 62 -7.81 -11.11 10.03
C ASP A 62 -8.00 -9.97 9.01
N VAL A 63 -6.90 -9.32 8.65
CA VAL A 63 -6.91 -8.17 7.73
C VAL A 63 -7.49 -8.54 6.36
N SER A 64 -7.38 -9.80 5.94
CA SER A 64 -7.92 -10.30 4.68
C SER A 64 -9.46 -10.19 4.57
N ILE A 65 -10.15 -9.96 5.71
CA ILE A 65 -11.61 -9.75 5.73
C ILE A 65 -12.02 -8.53 4.91
N PHE A 66 -11.15 -7.52 4.80
CA PHE A 66 -11.46 -6.32 3.99
C PHE A 66 -11.65 -6.68 2.52
N GLY A 67 -10.87 -7.64 1.98
CA GLY A 67 -11.08 -8.18 0.65
C GLY A 67 -12.44 -8.84 0.48
N THR A 68 -12.86 -9.63 1.47
CA THR A 68 -14.18 -10.27 1.48
C THR A 68 -15.32 -9.25 1.60
N LEU A 69 -15.15 -8.22 2.42
CA LEU A 69 -16.14 -7.15 2.56
C LEU A 69 -16.29 -6.36 1.27
N PHE A 70 -15.17 -6.05 0.60
CA PHE A 70 -15.17 -5.40 -0.70
C PHE A 70 -15.92 -6.23 -1.74
N GLU A 71 -15.56 -7.51 -1.87
CA GLU A 71 -16.22 -8.39 -2.83
C GLU A 71 -17.73 -8.50 -2.59
N ARG A 72 -18.14 -8.66 -1.33
CA ARG A 72 -19.57 -8.74 -0.97
C ARG A 72 -20.33 -7.42 -1.15
N GLY A 73 -19.66 -6.29 -0.98
CA GLY A 73 -20.23 -4.96 -1.20
C GLY A 73 -20.45 -4.59 -2.66
N LEU A 74 -19.77 -5.26 -3.59
CA LEU A 74 -19.96 -5.03 -5.02
C LEU A 74 -21.22 -5.69 -5.57
N ASP A 75 -21.87 -5.00 -6.51
CA ASP A 75 -22.94 -5.57 -7.33
C ASP A 75 -22.42 -6.85 -8.03
N PRO A 76 -23.13 -8.00 -7.93
CA PRO A 76 -22.72 -9.26 -8.53
C PRO A 76 -22.40 -9.16 -10.03
N SER A 77 -23.11 -8.29 -10.77
CA SER A 77 -22.85 -8.04 -12.20
C SER A 77 -21.52 -7.32 -12.46
N LYS A 78 -21.07 -6.52 -11.52
CA LYS A 78 -19.82 -5.76 -11.61
C LYS A 78 -18.61 -6.55 -11.11
N ARG A 79 -18.79 -7.53 -10.23
CA ARG A 79 -17.70 -8.38 -9.71
C ARG A 79 -16.92 -9.06 -10.83
N SER A 80 -17.63 -9.67 -11.77
CA SER A 80 -17.01 -10.35 -12.93
C SER A 80 -16.26 -9.40 -13.85
N GLN A 81 -16.78 -8.19 -14.04
CA GLN A 81 -16.15 -7.17 -14.91
C GLN A 81 -14.90 -6.56 -14.28
N LEU A 82 -14.85 -6.46 -12.96
CA LEU A 82 -13.73 -5.88 -12.22
C LEU A 82 -12.67 -6.90 -11.84
N GLY A 83 -12.89 -8.20 -12.14
CA GLY A 83 -11.97 -9.27 -11.70
C GLY A 83 -11.85 -9.39 -10.18
N ALA A 84 -12.82 -8.82 -9.43
CA ALA A 84 -12.81 -8.76 -7.97
C ALA A 84 -13.10 -10.14 -7.38
N HIS A 85 -12.08 -11.01 -7.38
CA HIS A 85 -12.12 -12.31 -6.73
C HIS A 85 -11.22 -12.29 -5.50
N TYR A 86 -11.80 -12.60 -4.35
CA TYR A 86 -11.02 -12.83 -3.15
C TYR A 86 -10.11 -14.04 -3.34
N THR A 87 -8.82 -13.83 -3.14
CA THR A 87 -7.84 -14.92 -3.11
C THR A 87 -7.51 -15.23 -1.66
N ASP A 88 -7.68 -16.47 -1.26
CA ASP A 88 -7.40 -16.89 0.12
C ASP A 88 -5.91 -16.79 0.47
N PRO A 89 -5.56 -16.53 1.75
CA PRO A 89 -4.17 -16.34 2.17
C PRO A 89 -3.27 -17.53 1.85
N ALA A 90 -3.78 -18.76 1.95
CA ALA A 90 -2.96 -19.95 1.69
C ALA A 90 -2.58 -20.06 0.20
N THR A 91 -3.43 -19.62 -0.70
CA THR A 91 -3.13 -19.53 -2.13
C THR A 91 -2.13 -18.42 -2.42
N ILE A 92 -2.26 -17.26 -1.76
CA ILE A 92 -1.30 -16.15 -1.88
C ILE A 92 0.10 -16.59 -1.39
N GLU A 93 0.17 -17.27 -0.26
CA GLU A 93 1.44 -17.77 0.31
C GLU A 93 2.22 -18.69 -0.66
N ARG A 94 1.53 -19.42 -1.55
CA ARG A 94 2.20 -20.24 -2.59
C ARG A 94 3.00 -19.41 -3.58
N ILE A 95 2.69 -18.13 -3.72
CA ILE A 95 3.43 -17.19 -4.57
C ILE A 95 4.45 -16.42 -3.71
N ILE A 96 4.05 -15.94 -2.55
CA ILE A 96 4.91 -15.15 -1.65
C ILE A 96 6.14 -15.96 -1.20
N ASP A 97 5.96 -17.24 -0.86
CA ASP A 97 7.06 -18.07 -0.37
C ASP A 97 8.20 -18.22 -1.40
N PRO A 98 7.96 -18.70 -2.64
CA PRO A 98 9.04 -18.89 -3.62
C PRO A 98 9.58 -17.58 -4.20
N VAL A 99 8.80 -16.49 -4.21
CA VAL A 99 9.20 -15.24 -4.89
C VAL A 99 9.87 -14.26 -3.92
N ILE A 100 9.45 -14.24 -2.67
CA ILE A 100 9.93 -13.27 -1.67
C ILE A 100 10.66 -13.96 -0.53
N ARG A 101 9.95 -14.80 0.25
CA ARG A 101 10.48 -15.34 1.51
C ARG A 101 11.70 -16.21 1.29
N ARG A 102 11.59 -17.23 0.45
CA ARG A 102 12.66 -18.21 0.25
C ARG A 102 13.95 -17.61 -0.33
N PRO A 103 13.92 -16.76 -1.38
CA PRO A 103 15.12 -16.13 -1.90
C PRO A 103 15.81 -15.23 -0.87
N LEU A 104 15.05 -14.47 -0.09
CA LEU A 104 15.61 -13.60 0.94
C LEU A 104 16.21 -14.40 2.10
N LEU A 105 15.54 -15.48 2.55
CA LEU A 105 16.07 -16.36 3.59
C LEU A 105 17.36 -17.06 3.14
N GLN A 106 17.42 -17.56 1.90
CA GLN A 106 18.66 -18.16 1.36
C GLN A 106 19.80 -17.15 1.33
N LYS A 107 19.52 -15.91 0.93
CA LYS A 107 20.53 -14.85 0.91
C LYS A 107 20.99 -14.48 2.32
N TRP A 108 20.05 -14.35 3.24
CA TRP A 108 20.36 -14.11 4.65
C TRP A 108 21.22 -15.24 5.24
N GLU A 109 20.89 -16.50 4.97
CA GLU A 109 21.62 -17.66 5.48
C GLU A 109 23.09 -17.64 5.04
N LEU A 110 23.38 -17.33 3.77
CA LEU A 110 24.74 -17.17 3.26
C LEU A 110 25.48 -16.02 3.94
N LEU A 111 24.78 -14.93 4.24
CA LEU A 111 25.33 -13.78 4.93
C LEU A 111 25.60 -14.09 6.40
N ALA A 112 24.64 -14.74 7.07
CA ALA A 112 24.78 -15.16 8.47
C ALA A 112 25.99 -16.09 8.67
N GLN A 113 26.27 -16.99 7.72
CA GLN A 113 27.48 -17.82 7.74
C GLN A 113 28.79 -16.99 7.70
N LYS A 114 28.82 -15.93 6.88
CA LYS A 114 29.94 -14.98 6.81
C LYS A 114 30.11 -14.22 8.12
N ILE A 115 29.02 -13.72 8.69
CA ILE A 115 29.00 -13.02 9.97
C ILE A 115 29.51 -13.94 11.08
N LYS A 116 29.03 -15.19 11.14
CA LYS A 116 29.47 -16.19 12.11
C LYS A 116 30.96 -16.49 11.99
N GLY A 117 31.51 -16.53 10.78
CA GLY A 117 32.93 -16.67 10.54
C GLY A 117 33.79 -15.51 11.05
N LEU A 118 33.20 -14.29 11.11
CA LEU A 118 33.83 -13.13 11.73
C LEU A 118 33.64 -13.10 13.24
N GLU A 119 32.45 -13.47 13.74
CA GLU A 119 32.14 -13.60 15.18
C GLU A 119 33.20 -14.36 15.92
N ALA A 120 33.60 -15.53 15.41
CA ALA A 120 34.65 -16.38 16.00
C ALA A 120 36.01 -15.67 16.17
N LYS A 121 36.22 -14.52 15.53
CA LYS A 121 37.46 -13.73 15.58
C LYS A 121 37.31 -12.43 16.38
N ILE A 122 36.11 -12.13 16.86
CA ILE A 122 35.85 -10.94 17.68
C ILE A 122 36.47 -11.13 19.06
N VAL A 123 37.39 -10.23 19.43
CA VAL A 123 38.01 -10.20 20.75
C VAL A 123 37.27 -9.24 21.68
N ARG A 124 36.77 -8.13 21.10
CA ARG A 124 36.01 -7.13 21.84
C ARG A 124 35.04 -6.42 20.91
N LYS A 125 33.93 -5.95 21.49
CA LYS A 125 32.96 -5.10 20.77
C LYS A 125 33.68 -3.87 20.19
N GLY A 126 33.41 -3.59 18.89
CA GLY A 126 34.01 -2.46 18.16
C GLY A 126 35.41 -2.73 17.57
N ASP A 127 35.95 -3.93 17.65
CA ASP A 127 37.17 -4.29 16.94
C ASP A 127 36.95 -4.40 15.41
N LYS A 128 38.00 -4.67 14.65
CA LYS A 128 37.92 -4.75 13.19
C LYS A 128 36.96 -5.86 12.70
N HIS A 129 36.87 -6.97 13.41
CA HIS A 129 36.03 -8.09 13.01
C HIS A 129 34.56 -7.82 13.36
N TYR A 130 34.31 -7.21 14.55
CA TYR A 130 32.96 -6.73 14.90
C TYR A 130 32.47 -5.72 13.88
N ARG A 131 33.26 -4.70 13.53
CA ARG A 131 32.87 -3.67 12.54
C ARG A 131 32.58 -4.28 11.17
N ALA A 132 33.39 -5.26 10.74
CA ALA A 132 33.17 -5.95 9.47
C ALA A 132 31.86 -6.77 9.50
N ALA A 133 31.58 -7.51 10.59
CA ALA A 133 30.36 -8.26 10.77
C ALA A 133 29.13 -7.34 10.83
N HIS A 134 29.23 -6.24 11.59
CA HIS A 134 28.15 -5.24 11.68
C HIS A 134 27.88 -4.56 10.34
N GLN A 135 28.92 -4.22 9.57
CA GLN A 135 28.75 -3.64 8.23
C GLN A 135 28.02 -4.56 7.27
N LEU A 136 28.30 -5.87 7.33
CA LEU A 136 27.56 -6.86 6.53
C LEU A 136 26.07 -6.87 6.90
N PHE A 137 25.77 -6.80 8.19
CA PHE A 137 24.39 -6.75 8.68
C PHE A 137 23.67 -5.46 8.24
N ILE A 138 24.31 -4.30 8.39
CA ILE A 138 23.73 -3.01 7.91
C ILE A 138 23.48 -3.05 6.40
N THR A 139 24.41 -3.58 5.60
CA THR A 139 24.21 -3.73 4.15
C THR A 139 23.01 -4.62 3.83
N TRP A 140 22.79 -5.67 4.62
CA TRP A 140 21.58 -6.50 4.50
C TRP A 140 20.30 -5.73 4.82
N LEU A 141 20.28 -4.95 5.90
CA LEU A 141 19.13 -4.12 6.26
C LEU A 141 18.85 -3.08 5.18
N ASP A 142 19.88 -2.45 4.60
CA ASP A 142 19.73 -1.53 3.47
C ASP A 142 19.13 -2.22 2.24
N GLU A 143 19.47 -3.47 2.00
CA GLU A 143 18.85 -4.26 0.93
C GLU A 143 17.37 -4.52 1.19
N LEU A 144 16.99 -4.92 2.40
CA LEU A 144 15.59 -5.10 2.79
C LEU A 144 14.81 -3.79 2.70
N LYS A 145 15.39 -2.69 3.16
CA LYS A 145 14.81 -1.34 3.05
C LYS A 145 14.47 -0.96 1.61
N ASN A 146 15.33 -1.35 0.68
CA ASN A 146 15.19 -1.01 -0.74
C ASN A 146 14.47 -2.09 -1.57
N PHE A 147 14.10 -3.21 -0.95
CA PHE A 147 13.34 -4.26 -1.64
C PHE A 147 11.95 -3.75 -2.00
N ARG A 148 11.49 -4.03 -3.22
CA ARG A 148 10.16 -3.57 -3.69
C ARG A 148 9.37 -4.74 -4.26
N VAL A 149 8.11 -4.78 -3.87
CA VAL A 149 7.11 -5.71 -4.40
C VAL A 149 6.04 -4.90 -5.10
N LEU A 150 5.77 -5.20 -6.36
CA LEU A 150 4.70 -4.57 -7.13
C LEU A 150 3.60 -5.59 -7.42
N ASP A 151 2.38 -5.22 -7.07
CA ASP A 151 1.16 -5.89 -7.52
C ASP A 151 0.39 -4.96 -8.48
N PRO A 152 0.37 -5.25 -9.79
CA PRO A 152 -0.25 -4.37 -10.79
C PRO A 152 -1.78 -4.49 -10.85
N ALA A 153 -2.40 -5.32 -10.02
CA ALA A 153 -3.85 -5.50 -9.91
C ALA A 153 -4.20 -5.84 -8.45
N CYS A 154 -3.81 -4.97 -7.52
CA CYS A 154 -3.73 -5.31 -6.11
C CYS A 154 -5.09 -5.49 -5.41
N GLY A 155 -6.19 -5.13 -6.04
CA GLY A 155 -7.52 -5.22 -5.43
C GLY A 155 -7.57 -4.51 -4.08
N SER A 156 -8.05 -5.20 -3.06
CA SER A 156 -8.08 -4.72 -1.67
C SER A 156 -6.75 -4.90 -0.90
N GLY A 157 -5.66 -5.28 -1.56
CA GLY A 157 -4.32 -5.28 -0.98
C GLY A 157 -3.89 -6.56 -0.25
N ASN A 158 -4.58 -7.68 -0.39
CA ASN A 158 -4.24 -8.92 0.32
C ASN A 158 -2.84 -9.45 -0.03
N PHE A 159 -2.45 -9.40 -1.32
CA PHE A 159 -1.08 -9.76 -1.75
C PHE A 159 -0.05 -8.80 -1.17
N LEU A 160 -0.32 -7.49 -1.19
CA LEU A 160 0.59 -6.47 -0.63
C LEU A 160 0.79 -6.68 0.86
N PHE A 161 -0.28 -6.93 1.61
CA PHE A 161 -0.22 -7.20 3.04
C PHE A 161 0.63 -8.44 3.35
N LEU A 162 0.38 -9.57 2.68
CA LEU A 162 1.14 -10.80 2.93
C LEU A 162 2.60 -10.69 2.46
N ALA A 163 2.86 -9.94 1.38
CA ALA A 163 4.23 -9.63 0.95
C ALA A 163 4.97 -8.78 2.00
N LEU A 164 4.32 -7.75 2.53
CA LEU A 164 4.88 -6.93 3.61
C LEU A 164 5.16 -7.77 4.86
N LYS A 165 4.21 -8.61 5.27
CA LYS A 165 4.38 -9.53 6.39
C LYS A 165 5.60 -10.44 6.19
N ALA A 166 5.76 -11.03 5.01
CA ALA A 166 6.90 -11.88 4.69
C ALA A 166 8.24 -11.14 4.78
N LEU A 167 8.31 -9.88 4.32
CA LEU A 167 9.51 -9.05 4.45
C LEU A 167 9.85 -8.77 5.92
N LYS A 168 8.86 -8.39 6.71
CA LYS A 168 9.03 -8.12 8.15
C LYS A 168 9.45 -9.36 8.92
N ASP A 169 8.89 -10.53 8.61
CA ASP A 169 9.27 -11.81 9.23
C ASP A 169 10.74 -12.14 8.93
N VAL A 170 11.22 -11.89 7.69
CA VAL A 170 12.63 -12.07 7.33
C VAL A 170 13.53 -11.08 8.06
N GLU A 171 13.15 -9.82 8.16
CA GLU A 171 13.89 -8.81 8.92
C GLU A 171 13.98 -9.19 10.41
N PHE A 172 12.86 -9.54 11.02
CA PHE A 172 12.79 -9.94 12.43
C PHE A 172 13.68 -11.14 12.72
N LEU A 173 13.64 -12.16 11.84
CA LEU A 173 14.52 -13.34 11.96
C LEU A 173 16.00 -12.92 11.88
N SER A 174 16.34 -12.04 10.92
CA SER A 174 17.74 -11.60 10.75
C SER A 174 18.23 -10.79 11.94
N HIS A 175 17.42 -9.92 12.54
CA HIS A 175 17.73 -9.22 13.79
C HIS A 175 17.96 -10.19 14.95
N THR A 176 17.08 -11.18 15.08
CA THR A 176 17.15 -12.17 16.15
C THR A 176 18.45 -12.99 16.03
N GLN A 177 18.79 -13.45 14.84
CA GLN A 177 20.00 -14.21 14.61
C GLN A 177 21.27 -13.35 14.73
N ALA A 178 21.26 -12.10 14.25
CA ALA A 178 22.38 -11.18 14.41
C ALA A 178 22.69 -10.90 15.90
N ALA A 179 21.65 -10.76 16.71
CA ALA A 179 21.79 -10.59 18.15
C ALA A 179 22.44 -11.83 18.83
N THR A 180 22.10 -13.05 18.39
CA THR A 180 22.76 -14.28 18.90
C THR A 180 24.23 -14.35 18.50
N MET A 181 24.64 -13.68 17.42
CA MET A 181 26.04 -13.55 16.98
C MET A 181 26.77 -12.34 17.60
N GLY A 182 26.19 -11.72 18.65
CA GLY A 182 26.78 -10.61 19.38
C GLY A 182 26.77 -9.26 18.70
N LEU A 183 26.01 -9.11 17.62
CA LEU A 183 25.79 -7.81 16.97
C LEU A 183 24.72 -7.00 17.70
N ASP A 184 24.86 -5.68 17.68
CA ASP A 184 23.83 -4.78 18.20
C ASP A 184 22.54 -4.91 17.38
N ARG A 185 21.42 -4.90 18.10
CA ARG A 185 20.11 -4.83 17.48
C ARG A 185 19.85 -3.39 17.08
N GLU A 186 19.50 -3.16 15.83
CA GLU A 186 18.97 -1.87 15.41
C GLU A 186 17.62 -1.60 16.11
N THR A 187 17.40 -0.35 16.48
CA THR A 187 16.26 0.02 17.32
C THR A 187 14.93 0.06 16.57
N ASP A 188 14.97 0.16 15.25
CA ASP A 188 13.76 0.26 14.42
C ASP A 188 13.84 -0.69 13.22
N LEU A 189 12.67 -1.08 12.73
CA LEU A 189 12.55 -1.87 11.51
C LEU A 189 12.77 -1.00 10.28
N VAL A 190 13.48 -1.55 9.30
CA VAL A 190 13.73 -0.88 8.01
C VAL A 190 12.67 -1.23 6.97
N THR A 191 11.97 -2.38 7.14
CA THR A 191 10.85 -2.76 6.28
C THR A 191 9.55 -2.13 6.77
N GLY A 192 8.70 -1.76 5.83
CA GLY A 192 7.44 -1.11 6.12
C GLY A 192 6.57 -0.97 4.86
N PRO A 193 5.45 -0.26 4.95
CA PRO A 193 4.53 -0.07 3.83
C PRO A 193 5.19 0.41 2.53
N HIS A 194 6.28 1.17 2.61
CA HIS A 194 7.04 1.67 1.45
C HIS A 194 7.66 0.56 0.58
N ASN A 195 7.75 -0.67 1.09
CA ASN A 195 8.28 -1.81 0.32
C ASN A 195 7.28 -2.39 -0.67
N VAL A 196 5.98 -2.11 -0.51
CA VAL A 196 4.93 -2.68 -1.33
C VAL A 196 4.27 -1.59 -2.17
N LEU A 197 4.17 -1.84 -3.48
CA LEU A 197 3.59 -0.93 -4.45
C LEU A 197 2.38 -1.62 -5.08
N GLY A 198 1.30 -0.87 -5.29
CA GLY A 198 0.07 -1.39 -5.85
C GLY A 198 -0.45 -0.53 -6.99
N ILE A 199 -1.10 -1.16 -7.96
CA ILE A 199 -1.91 -0.48 -8.96
C ILE A 199 -3.28 -1.13 -8.95
N GLU A 200 -4.32 -0.32 -8.88
CA GLU A 200 -5.70 -0.79 -8.89
C GLU A 200 -6.58 0.17 -9.70
N LEU A 201 -7.45 -0.38 -10.51
CA LEU A 201 -8.35 0.43 -11.35
C LEU A 201 -9.53 1.00 -10.56
N ASN A 202 -10.00 0.26 -9.56
CA ASN A 202 -11.13 0.65 -8.73
C ASN A 202 -10.67 1.53 -7.57
N GLU A 203 -11.14 2.80 -7.53
CA GLU A 203 -10.76 3.77 -6.49
C GLU A 203 -11.06 3.26 -5.07
N TYR A 204 -12.20 2.62 -4.85
CA TYR A 204 -12.57 2.09 -3.54
C TYR A 204 -11.67 0.91 -3.12
N ALA A 205 -11.33 0.03 -4.05
CA ALA A 205 -10.41 -1.08 -3.77
C ALA A 205 -8.99 -0.57 -3.45
N ALA A 206 -8.51 0.45 -4.18
CA ALA A 206 -7.22 1.07 -3.90
C ALA A 206 -7.16 1.69 -2.49
N GLU A 207 -8.24 2.36 -2.05
CA GLU A 207 -8.34 2.89 -0.69
C GLU A 207 -8.35 1.77 0.36
N LEU A 208 -9.09 0.69 0.10
CA LEU A 208 -9.05 -0.48 0.98
C LEU A 208 -7.68 -1.13 1.04
N ALA A 209 -6.95 -1.18 -0.09
CA ALA A 209 -5.59 -1.71 -0.11
C ALA A 209 -4.65 -0.91 0.79
N ARG A 210 -4.74 0.43 0.79
CA ARG A 210 -4.00 1.29 1.72
C ARG A 210 -4.32 0.98 3.17
N VAL A 211 -5.61 0.86 3.50
CA VAL A 211 -6.06 0.49 4.86
C VAL A 211 -5.56 -0.89 5.24
N THR A 212 -5.67 -1.88 4.35
CA THR A 212 -5.22 -3.27 4.57
C THR A 212 -3.73 -3.33 4.90
N VAL A 213 -2.91 -2.64 4.10
CA VAL A 213 -1.45 -2.58 4.33
C VAL A 213 -1.12 -1.92 5.67
N TRP A 214 -1.79 -0.81 6.02
CA TRP A 214 -1.58 -0.13 7.30
C TRP A 214 -2.00 -0.96 8.51
N ILE A 215 -3.19 -1.55 8.47
CA ILE A 215 -3.66 -2.38 9.58
C ILE A 215 -2.73 -3.59 9.74
N GLY A 216 -2.29 -4.20 8.64
CA GLY A 216 -1.33 -5.29 8.68
C GLY A 216 0.00 -4.89 9.29
N GLU A 217 0.54 -3.72 8.95
CA GLU A 217 1.74 -3.14 9.57
C GLU A 217 1.57 -2.98 11.09
N LEU A 218 0.45 -2.39 11.50
CA LEU A 218 0.16 -2.13 12.91
C LEU A 218 0.00 -3.44 13.70
N GLN A 219 -0.75 -4.41 13.17
CA GLN A 219 -0.93 -5.72 13.81
C GLN A 219 0.39 -6.45 13.96
N TRP A 220 1.20 -6.49 12.89
CA TRP A 220 2.49 -7.15 12.94
C TRP A 220 3.40 -6.54 14.01
N ARG A 221 3.44 -5.21 14.14
CA ARG A 221 4.20 -4.51 15.19
C ARG A 221 3.73 -4.90 16.58
N ILE A 222 2.43 -4.90 16.83
CA ILE A 222 1.85 -5.29 18.13
C ILE A 222 2.24 -6.74 18.47
N GLU A 223 2.06 -7.66 17.53
CA GLU A 223 2.35 -9.08 17.73
C GLU A 223 3.83 -9.35 18.09
N HIS A 224 4.75 -8.54 17.57
CA HIS A 224 6.18 -8.68 17.78
C HIS A 224 6.78 -7.74 18.83
N GLY A 225 5.93 -7.02 19.58
CA GLY A 225 6.34 -6.16 20.70
C GLY A 225 7.08 -4.90 20.24
N TYR A 226 6.84 -4.41 19.04
CA TYR A 226 7.34 -3.11 18.61
C TYR A 226 6.33 -2.01 18.97
N ASP A 227 6.83 -0.93 19.55
CA ASP A 227 6.02 0.24 19.84
C ASP A 227 5.52 0.92 18.55
N PHE A 228 4.33 1.53 18.67
CA PHE A 228 3.94 2.54 17.70
C PHE A 228 4.86 3.74 17.89
N LYS A 229 5.43 4.26 16.80
CA LYS A 229 5.92 5.63 16.82
C LYS A 229 4.74 6.49 17.31
N THR A 230 4.95 7.26 18.36
CA THR A 230 3.98 8.12 19.02
C THR A 230 3.31 9.05 18.01
N ASN A 231 2.32 8.64 17.39
CA ASN A 231 1.52 9.17 16.32
C ASN A 231 1.71 8.34 15.03
N PRO A 232 0.94 7.28 14.84
CA PRO A 232 0.85 6.70 13.53
C PRO A 232 0.08 7.69 12.64
N VAL A 233 0.74 8.78 12.26
CA VAL A 233 0.34 9.50 11.06
C VAL A 233 0.48 8.45 9.98
N LEU A 234 -0.66 7.92 9.57
CA LEU A 234 -0.72 6.98 8.45
C LEU A 234 -0.28 7.80 7.25
N GLU A 235 1.01 7.70 6.91
CA GLU A 235 1.55 8.36 5.72
C GLU A 235 0.70 7.96 4.53
N PRO A 236 0.33 8.89 3.65
CA PRO A 236 -0.40 8.53 2.45
C PRO A 236 0.42 7.50 1.68
N LEU A 237 -0.19 6.33 1.42
CA LEU A 237 0.45 5.30 0.61
C LEU A 237 0.25 5.62 -0.88
N ASP A 238 0.84 6.73 -1.35
CA ASP A 238 0.71 7.22 -2.73
C ASP A 238 1.26 6.22 -3.76
N HIS A 239 2.09 5.29 -3.32
CA HIS A 239 2.60 4.18 -4.13
C HIS A 239 1.59 3.03 -4.33
N ILE A 240 0.41 3.10 -3.73
CA ILE A 240 -0.77 2.34 -4.13
C ILE A 240 -1.62 3.27 -4.98
N GLU A 241 -1.46 3.15 -6.30
CA GLU A 241 -2.02 4.07 -7.28
C GLU A 241 -3.38 3.59 -7.81
N CYS A 242 -4.33 4.54 -7.93
CA CYS A 242 -5.58 4.27 -8.63
C CYS A 242 -5.45 4.64 -10.10
N ARG A 243 -5.13 3.66 -10.96
CA ARG A 243 -5.01 3.84 -12.41
C ARG A 243 -5.07 2.51 -13.14
N ASP A 244 -5.16 2.57 -14.47
CA ASP A 244 -4.95 1.40 -15.32
C ASP A 244 -3.45 1.04 -15.35
N ALA A 245 -3.12 -0.23 -15.11
CA ALA A 245 -1.74 -0.71 -15.12
C ALA A 245 -1.15 -0.82 -16.54
N LEU A 246 -2.00 -0.94 -17.58
CA LEU A 246 -1.60 -1.12 -18.97
C LEU A 246 -1.55 0.20 -19.74
N ILE A 247 -2.23 1.24 -19.25
CA ILE A 247 -2.34 2.53 -19.94
C ILE A 247 -1.64 3.60 -19.12
N SER A 248 -0.58 4.18 -19.68
CA SER A 248 0.03 5.40 -19.15
C SER A 248 -0.50 6.60 -19.95
N LEU A 249 -1.23 7.50 -19.30
CA LEU A 249 -1.56 8.79 -19.89
C LEU A 249 -0.29 9.65 -19.80
N VAL A 250 0.49 9.67 -20.87
CA VAL A 250 1.55 10.68 -21.02
C VAL A 250 0.82 12.00 -21.26
N PRO A 251 1.03 13.04 -20.46
CA PRO A 251 0.53 14.37 -20.79
C PRO A 251 1.10 14.76 -22.17
N VAL A 252 0.23 14.97 -23.15
CA VAL A 252 0.66 15.59 -24.41
C VAL A 252 1.01 17.03 -24.02
N GLU A 253 2.29 17.34 -23.98
CA GLU A 253 2.72 18.74 -23.91
C GLU A 253 2.07 19.44 -25.07
N ALA A 254 1.20 20.40 -24.76
CA ALA A 254 0.61 21.26 -25.77
C ALA A 254 1.79 22.00 -26.43
N ASP A 255 2.09 21.62 -27.65
CA ASP A 255 3.08 22.28 -28.47
C ASP A 255 2.62 23.73 -28.63
N SER A 256 3.21 24.61 -27.82
CA SER A 256 3.03 26.04 -27.94
C SER A 256 3.81 26.54 -29.15
N GLY A 257 3.40 26.05 -30.31
CA GLY A 257 3.86 26.56 -31.60
C GLY A 257 3.51 28.03 -31.69
N SER A 258 4.49 28.86 -31.52
CA SER A 258 4.46 30.28 -31.78
C SER A 258 3.95 30.52 -33.22
N LEU A 259 2.72 30.97 -33.34
CA LEU A 259 2.22 31.58 -34.58
C LEU A 259 2.99 32.90 -34.79
N SER A 260 4.07 32.81 -35.53
CA SER A 260 4.68 34.00 -36.13
C SER A 260 3.70 34.53 -37.20
N SER A 261 3.10 35.68 -36.90
CA SER A 261 2.39 36.49 -37.85
C SER A 261 3.33 36.98 -38.92
N ASP A 262 3.32 36.40 -40.11
CA ASP A 262 3.90 37.04 -41.29
C ASP A 262 2.74 37.41 -42.25
N SER A 263 2.54 38.73 -42.33
CA SER A 263 1.62 39.39 -43.21
C SER A 263 2.24 39.51 -44.60
N GLY A 264 1.77 38.72 -45.56
CA GLY A 264 2.20 38.83 -46.97
C GLY A 264 1.02 38.58 -47.92
N ALA A 265 0.37 39.66 -48.33
CA ALA A 265 -0.68 39.68 -49.34
C ALA A 265 -0.15 39.19 -50.70
N ARG A 266 -0.87 38.26 -51.36
CA ARG A 266 -1.02 38.22 -52.83
C ARG A 266 -2.30 37.53 -53.24
N ALA A 267 -3.09 38.26 -53.99
CA ALA A 267 -4.29 37.84 -54.70
C ALA A 267 -3.99 36.85 -55.84
N GLY A 268 -4.92 35.97 -56.15
CA GLY A 268 -4.90 35.29 -57.45
C GLY A 268 -5.64 33.94 -57.50
N GLN A 269 -6.85 34.01 -58.08
CA GLN A 269 -7.50 32.97 -58.91
C GLN A 269 -8.08 31.72 -58.28
N ARG A 270 -9.41 31.64 -58.33
CA ARG A 270 -10.22 30.41 -58.22
C ARG A 270 -10.13 29.60 -59.54
N PRO A 271 -10.27 28.30 -59.49
CA PRO A 271 -11.08 27.54 -60.42
C PRO A 271 -12.24 26.76 -59.73
N GLY A 272 -13.30 26.58 -60.51
CA GLY A 272 -14.60 26.10 -60.14
C GLY A 272 -14.74 24.58 -59.96
N PRO A 273 -15.97 24.10 -59.72
CA PRO A 273 -16.25 22.80 -59.10
C PRO A 273 -16.24 21.64 -60.11
N HIS A 274 -15.73 20.49 -59.67
CA HIS A 274 -15.92 19.20 -60.39
C HIS A 274 -16.82 18.29 -59.55
N GLU A 275 -17.82 17.76 -60.26
CA GLU A 275 -18.80 16.75 -59.83
C GLU A 275 -18.19 15.38 -59.53
N PRO A 276 -18.89 14.55 -58.74
CA PRO A 276 -18.38 13.22 -58.38
C PRO A 276 -18.72 12.11 -59.38
N ALA A 277 -17.79 11.18 -59.56
CA ALA A 277 -18.01 9.97 -60.34
C ALA A 277 -18.46 8.81 -59.45
N VAL A 278 -19.50 8.12 -59.90
CA VAL A 278 -20.12 6.90 -59.32
C VAL A 278 -19.30 5.67 -59.71
N PRO A 279 -19.06 4.69 -58.81
CA PRO A 279 -18.47 3.41 -59.21
C PRO A 279 -19.54 2.42 -59.68
N LYS A 280 -19.24 1.72 -60.78
CA LYS A 280 -20.01 0.56 -61.28
C LYS A 280 -19.28 -0.75 -60.92
N SER A 281 -20.16 -1.72 -60.52
CA SER A 281 -20.05 -3.18 -60.41
C SER A 281 -19.03 -3.75 -59.44
#